data_77fd2f972a81db9a448063401a2ae8b7
#
_entry.id   77fd2f972a81db9a448063401a2ae8b7
#
_cell.length_a   1.000
_cell.length_b   1.000
_cell.length_c   1.000
_cell.angle_alpha   90.00
_cell.angle_beta   90.00
_cell.angle_gamma   90.00
#
_symmetry.space_group_name_H-M   'P 1'
#
loop_
_entity.id
_entity.type
_entity.pdbx_description
1 polymer ?
#
loop_
_entity_poly.entity_id
_entity_poly.type
_entity_poly.pdbx_seq_one_letter_code
_entity_poly.pdbx_strand_id
1 'polypeptide(L)'
;MRTAPIVIADRHAAVGWRLAGAHVRTPMPGTVAAAFRTACAETELVLIASAYARELPPAMLDAARRSLRPLVLVLDDEPGAAVERSARRALGVLP
;
A
#
# COMPACT_ATOMS: atom_id res chain seq x y z
N MET A 1 13.01 -9.53 -14.70
CA MET A 1 11.68 -10.12 -14.74
C MET A 1 10.69 -9.25 -13.99
N ARG A 2 9.54 -9.02 -14.57
CA ARG A 2 8.55 -8.16 -13.94
C ARG A 2 7.59 -8.99 -13.11
N THR A 3 7.39 -8.59 -11.87
CA THR A 3 6.43 -9.23 -10.98
C THR A 3 5.26 -8.30 -10.73
N ALA A 4 4.12 -8.88 -10.37
CA ALA A 4 2.95 -8.08 -10.03
C ALA A 4 3.23 -7.23 -8.78
N PRO A 5 2.60 -6.06 -8.67
CA PRO A 5 2.72 -5.25 -7.45
C PRO A 5 2.24 -6.03 -6.23
N ILE A 6 2.86 -5.76 -5.10
CA ILE A 6 2.43 -6.31 -3.83
C ILE A 6 1.79 -5.20 -3.02
N VAL A 7 0.59 -5.45 -2.53
CA VAL A 7 -0.15 -4.51 -1.72
C VAL A 7 -0.28 -5.06 -0.31
N ILE A 8 0.17 -4.28 0.66
CA ILE A 8 0.00 -4.62 2.07
C ILE A 8 -1.20 -3.83 2.59
N ALA A 9 -2.30 -4.51 2.80
CA ALA A 9 -3.57 -3.88 3.14
C ALA A 9 -4.45 -4.84 3.90
N ASP A 10 -5.55 -4.33 4.46
CA ASP A 10 -6.47 -5.18 5.19
C ASP A 10 -7.36 -6.01 4.25
N ARG A 11 -8.19 -6.86 4.86
CA ARG A 11 -9.04 -7.78 4.09
C ARG A 11 -10.09 -7.07 3.24
N HIS A 12 -10.57 -5.92 3.68
CA HIS A 12 -11.57 -5.18 2.92
C HIS A 12 -10.98 -4.65 1.62
N ALA A 13 -9.80 -4.07 1.71
CA ALA A 13 -9.12 -3.54 0.54
C ALA A 13 -8.61 -4.65 -0.39
N ALA A 14 -8.33 -5.83 0.17
CA ALA A 14 -7.72 -6.93 -0.57
C ALA A 14 -8.51 -7.33 -1.81
N VAL A 15 -9.83 -7.37 -1.72
CA VAL A 15 -10.67 -7.82 -2.84
C VAL A 15 -10.45 -6.93 -4.06
N GLY A 16 -10.54 -5.62 -3.87
CA GLY A 16 -10.36 -4.68 -4.97
C GLY A 16 -8.96 -4.77 -5.59
N TRP A 17 -7.93 -4.87 -4.76
CA TRP A 17 -6.57 -4.96 -5.26
C TRP A 17 -6.30 -6.25 -6.01
N ARG A 18 -6.87 -7.38 -5.54
CA ARG A 18 -6.73 -8.65 -6.25
C ARG A 18 -7.41 -8.61 -7.61
N LEU A 19 -8.57 -7.97 -7.68
CA LEU A 19 -9.27 -7.81 -8.95
C LEU A 19 -8.46 -6.95 -9.94
N ALA A 20 -7.65 -6.04 -9.42
CA ALA A 20 -6.76 -5.22 -10.24
C ALA A 20 -5.47 -5.93 -10.64
N GLY A 21 -5.26 -7.15 -10.18
CA GLY A 21 -4.08 -7.93 -10.56
C GLY A 21 -2.92 -7.84 -9.59
N ALA A 22 -3.10 -7.23 -8.43
CA ALA A 22 -2.05 -7.14 -7.42
C ALA A 22 -2.07 -8.37 -6.50
N HIS A 23 -0.91 -8.68 -5.94
CA HIS A 23 -0.82 -9.65 -4.86
C HIS A 23 -1.04 -8.91 -3.55
N VAL A 24 -1.98 -9.37 -2.74
CA VAL A 24 -2.30 -8.70 -1.49
C VAL A 24 -1.80 -9.54 -0.32
N ARG A 25 -1.19 -8.86 0.64
CA ARG A 25 -0.76 -9.46 1.90
C ARG A 25 -1.37 -8.70 3.05
N THR A 26 -1.93 -9.44 4.00
CA THR A 26 -2.54 -8.86 5.19
C THR A 26 -1.81 -9.45 6.39
N PRO A 27 -0.66 -8.85 6.79
CA PRO A 27 0.14 -9.41 7.88
C PRO A 27 -0.55 -9.25 9.22
N MET A 28 -0.23 -10.15 10.11
CA MET A 28 -0.71 -10.06 11.49
C MET A 28 0.05 -8.96 12.23
N PRO A 29 -0.56 -8.39 13.28
CA PRO A 29 0.13 -7.41 14.12
C PRO A 29 1.49 -7.93 14.57
N GLY A 30 2.49 -7.06 14.53
CA GLY A 30 3.85 -7.44 14.90
C GLY A 30 4.68 -8.07 13.79
N THR A 31 4.06 -8.41 12.65
CA THR A 31 4.78 -9.01 11.53
C THR A 31 4.87 -8.10 10.31
N VAL A 32 4.40 -6.87 10.44
CA VAL A 32 4.33 -5.95 9.30
C VAL A 32 5.71 -5.63 8.73
N ALA A 33 6.69 -5.39 9.59
CA ALA A 33 8.05 -5.07 9.12
C ALA A 33 8.65 -6.22 8.32
N ALA A 34 8.46 -7.46 8.77
CA ALA A 34 8.96 -8.62 8.05
C ALA A 34 8.26 -8.79 6.72
N ALA A 35 6.94 -8.63 6.71
CA ALA A 35 6.15 -8.71 5.48
C ALA A 35 6.57 -7.62 4.48
N PHE A 36 6.83 -6.44 4.96
CA PHE A 36 7.28 -5.33 4.13
C PHE A 36 8.65 -5.62 3.51
N ARG A 37 9.59 -6.08 4.31
CA ARG A 37 10.92 -6.42 3.79
C ARG A 37 10.85 -7.52 2.73
N THR A 38 10.04 -8.52 2.98
CA THR A 38 9.85 -9.61 2.01
C THR A 38 9.24 -9.09 0.72
N ALA A 39 8.23 -8.23 0.81
CA ALA A 39 7.60 -7.64 -0.37
C ALA A 39 8.62 -6.82 -1.18
N CYS A 40 9.44 -6.03 -0.51
CA CYS A 40 10.46 -5.23 -1.19
C CYS A 40 11.49 -6.08 -1.92
N ALA A 41 11.73 -7.30 -1.44
CA ALA A 41 12.65 -8.22 -2.09
C ALA A 41 12.02 -8.95 -3.28
N GLU A 42 10.71 -9.02 -3.34
CA GLU A 42 10.02 -9.83 -4.35
C GLU A 42 9.46 -9.04 -5.53
N THR A 43 9.29 -7.73 -5.39
CA THR A 43 8.68 -6.94 -6.44
C THR A 43 9.33 -5.57 -6.56
N GLU A 44 9.08 -4.91 -7.67
CA GLU A 44 9.57 -3.56 -7.92
C GLU A 44 8.58 -2.48 -7.48
N LEU A 45 7.36 -2.87 -7.11
CA LEU A 45 6.34 -1.91 -6.66
C LEU A 45 5.61 -2.45 -5.45
N VAL A 46 5.73 -1.75 -4.34
CA VAL A 46 5.06 -2.09 -3.09
C VAL A 46 4.12 -0.95 -2.71
N LEU A 47 2.87 -1.29 -2.48
CA LEU A 47 1.88 -0.36 -1.98
C LEU A 47 1.55 -0.79 -0.55
N ILE A 48 1.57 0.13 0.39
CA ILE A 48 1.28 -0.19 1.78
C ILE A 48 0.26 0.79 2.34
N ALA A 49 -0.80 0.25 2.92
CA ALA A 49 -1.82 1.07 3.55
C ALA A 49 -1.22 1.84 4.74
N SER A 50 -1.67 3.07 4.94
CA SER A 50 -1.09 3.93 5.97
C SER A 50 -1.17 3.31 7.37
N ALA A 51 -2.23 2.57 7.67
CA ALA A 51 -2.36 1.90 8.96
C ALA A 51 -1.22 0.91 9.21
N TYR A 52 -0.81 0.18 8.18
CA TYR A 52 0.32 -0.74 8.28
C TYR A 52 1.65 -0.01 8.26
N ALA A 53 1.74 1.07 7.48
CA ALA A 53 2.96 1.85 7.42
C ALA A 53 3.34 2.44 8.78
N ARG A 54 2.34 2.77 9.61
CA ARG A 54 2.58 3.28 10.95
C ARG A 54 3.22 2.26 11.87
N GLU A 55 3.12 0.99 11.55
CA GLU A 55 3.74 -0.08 12.34
C GLU A 55 5.19 -0.31 11.95
N LEU A 56 5.66 0.32 10.88
CA LEU A 56 7.06 0.21 10.48
C LEU A 56 7.93 1.18 11.28
N PRO A 57 9.18 0.79 11.60
CA PRO A 57 10.11 1.77 12.14
C PRO A 57 10.24 2.95 11.17
N PRO A 58 10.19 4.20 11.66
CA PRO A 58 10.25 5.36 10.75
C PRO A 58 11.47 5.36 9.83
N ALA A 59 12.63 4.94 10.34
CA ALA A 59 13.83 4.88 9.52
C ALA A 59 13.71 3.90 8.35
N MET A 60 13.03 2.78 8.58
CA MET A 60 12.79 1.79 7.53
C MET A 60 11.92 2.36 6.42
N LEU A 61 10.83 3.03 6.78
CA LEU A 61 9.93 3.62 5.82
C LEU A 61 10.61 4.76 5.06
N ASP A 62 11.35 5.61 5.75
CA ASP A 62 12.07 6.71 5.12
C ASP A 62 13.09 6.21 4.11
N ALA A 63 13.85 5.19 4.47
CA ALA A 63 14.83 4.60 3.57
C ALA A 63 14.16 4.01 2.33
N ALA A 64 13.04 3.32 2.53
CA ALA A 64 12.29 2.72 1.43
C ALA A 64 11.72 3.77 0.49
N ARG A 65 11.24 4.88 1.04
CA ARG A 65 10.68 5.97 0.23
C ARG A 65 11.71 6.67 -0.62
N ARG A 66 12.95 6.68 -0.18
CA ARG A 66 14.05 7.28 -0.94
C ARG A 66 14.60 6.36 -2.01
N SER A 67 14.31 5.07 -1.90
CA SER A 67 14.75 4.10 -2.88
C SER A 67 13.87 4.15 -4.12
N LEU A 68 14.48 4.04 -5.27
CA LEU A 68 13.74 3.95 -6.52
C LEU A 68 13.39 2.50 -6.87
N ARG A 69 14.03 1.56 -6.21
CA ARG A 69 13.77 0.13 -6.41
C ARG A 69 13.88 -0.61 -5.10
N PRO A 70 12.82 -1.20 -4.64
CA PRO A 70 11.44 -1.08 -5.18
C PRO A 70 10.88 0.32 -4.96
N LEU A 71 9.93 0.71 -5.78
CA LEU A 71 9.17 1.91 -5.53
C LEU A 71 8.14 1.59 -4.45
N VAL A 72 8.09 2.39 -3.40
CA VAL A 72 7.18 2.19 -2.29
C VAL A 72 6.24 3.37 -2.20
N LEU A 73 4.95 3.09 -2.23
CA LEU A 73 3.90 4.09 -2.11
C LEU A 73 3.04 3.80 -0.90
N VAL A 74 2.79 4.81 -0.09
CA VAL A 74 1.90 4.70 1.06
C VAL A 74 0.51 5.13 0.64
N LEU A 75 -0.46 4.25 0.86
CA LEU A 75 -1.86 4.52 0.55
C LEU A 75 -2.52 5.19 1.74
N ASP A 76 -3.17 6.31 1.47
CA ASP A 76 -3.91 7.00 2.53
C ASP A 76 -5.12 6.19 2.93
N ASP A 77 -5.37 6.18 4.23
CA ASP A 77 -6.58 5.66 4.85
C ASP A 77 -7.31 4.57 4.06
N GLU A 78 -8.62 4.59 4.09
CA GLU A 78 -9.41 3.64 3.35
C GLU A 78 -9.47 4.03 1.88
N PRO A 79 -9.21 3.09 0.97
CA PRO A 79 -9.31 3.37 -0.46
C PRO A 79 -10.64 4.01 -0.85
N GLY A 80 -11.71 3.61 -0.18
CA GLY A 80 -13.03 4.19 -0.43
C GLY A 80 -13.09 5.68 -0.15
N ALA A 81 -12.45 6.13 0.93
CA ALA A 81 -12.46 7.54 1.28
C ALA A 81 -11.72 8.37 0.25
N ALA A 82 -10.58 7.88 -0.25
CA ALA A 82 -9.82 8.58 -1.27
C ALA A 82 -10.60 8.68 -2.58
N VAL A 83 -11.23 7.59 -2.98
CA VAL A 83 -12.05 7.56 -4.19
C VAL A 83 -13.22 8.52 -4.05
N GLU A 84 -13.87 8.51 -2.90
CA GLU A 84 -15.00 9.39 -2.65
C GLU A 84 -14.60 10.86 -2.74
N ARG A 85 -13.47 11.22 -2.13
CA ARG A 85 -12.98 12.60 -2.22
C ARG A 85 -12.68 13.00 -3.67
N SER A 86 -12.06 12.11 -4.41
CA SER A 86 -11.74 12.35 -5.81
C SER A 86 -12.99 12.49 -6.67
N ALA A 87 -13.98 11.65 -6.42
CA ALA A 87 -15.24 11.70 -7.14
C ALA A 87 -15.98 12.99 -6.87
N ARG A 88 -16.04 13.42 -5.63
CA ARG A 88 -16.68 14.69 -5.27
C ARG A 88 -16.02 15.88 -5.97
N ARG A 89 -14.69 15.85 -6.00
CA ARG A 89 -13.92 16.91 -6.64
C ARG A 89 -14.17 16.95 -8.15
N ALA A 90 -14.17 15.78 -8.77
CA ALA A 90 -14.39 15.66 -10.21
C ALA A 90 -15.79 16.09 -10.62
N LEU A 91 -16.78 15.81 -9.77
CA LEU A 91 -18.17 16.15 -10.04
C LEU A 91 -18.49 17.59 -9.66
N GLY A 92 -17.56 18.29 -9.02
CA GLY A 92 -17.81 19.64 -8.60
C GLY A 92 -18.78 19.74 -7.43
N VAL A 93 -18.98 18.66 -6.71
CA VAL A 93 -19.87 18.65 -5.55
C VAL A 93 -19.05 19.06 -4.34
N LEU A 94 -18.99 20.35 -4.14
CA LEU A 94 -18.20 20.93 -3.07
C LEU A 94 -19.05 21.71 -2.13
N PRO A 95 -18.42 22.08 -1.11
CA PRO A 95 -17.11 21.80 -0.66
C PRO A 95 -16.97 20.45 -0.09
#